data_0ab85517dedd4884ee39e680f8bce3be
#
_entry.id   0ab85517dedd4884ee39e680f8bce3be
#
_cell.length_a   1.000
_cell.length_b   1.000
_cell.length_c   1.000
_cell.angle_alpha   90.00
_cell.angle_beta   90.00
_cell.angle_gamma   90.00
#
_symmetry.space_group_name_H-M   'P 1'
#
loop_
_entity.id
_entity.type
_entity.pdbx_description
1 polymer ?
#
loop_
_entity_poly.entity_id
_entity_poly.type
_entity_poly.pdbx_seq_one_letter_code
_entity_poly.pdbx_strand_id
1 'polypeptide(L)'
;VPPTVSSLNPDDGRRPSVRPQALVPLVMIVAVQALVLGIGAAFMLYAMVTGEVWSVPGAIFLTVVFGGGCLWLTNAARGLWHGKRWPRAAAFTAQLFSLVAAGAIVRPFSTLGAVALAVAAVVAMLCLFTRPVVDWTTQEVRADLR
;
A
#
# COMPACT_ATOMS: atom_id res chain seq x y z
N VAL A 1 -48.98 23.68 9.46
CA VAL A 1 -48.22 23.99 8.23
C VAL A 1 -47.07 23.01 8.17
N PRO A 2 -47.01 22.07 7.19
CA PRO A 2 -45.87 21.16 7.06
C PRO A 2 -44.62 21.96 6.65
N PRO A 3 -43.44 21.60 7.16
CA PRO A 3 -42.22 22.30 6.80
C PRO A 3 -41.94 22.10 5.30
N THR A 4 -41.75 23.23 4.63
CA THR A 4 -41.41 23.29 3.19
C THR A 4 -40.12 22.55 2.93
N VAL A 5 -40.14 21.62 1.98
CA VAL A 5 -39.04 20.76 1.46
C VAL A 5 -37.95 21.62 0.73
N SER A 6 -37.92 22.93 0.98
CA SER A 6 -37.06 23.88 0.25
C SER A 6 -35.67 24.10 0.84
N SER A 7 -35.23 23.27 1.80
CA SER A 7 -33.90 23.41 2.41
C SER A 7 -32.95 22.23 2.14
N LEU A 8 -33.26 21.41 1.13
CA LEU A 8 -32.24 20.48 0.63
C LEU A 8 -31.22 21.29 -0.20
N ASN A 9 -30.14 21.66 0.46
CA ASN A 9 -29.03 22.35 -0.14
C ASN A 9 -28.51 21.50 -1.32
N PRO A 10 -28.54 21.99 -2.58
CA PRO A 10 -28.04 21.22 -3.73
C PRO A 10 -26.54 20.90 -3.63
N ASP A 11 -25.83 21.49 -2.67
CA ASP A 11 -24.38 21.33 -2.49
C ASP A 11 -23.97 20.10 -1.67
N ASP A 12 -24.91 19.38 -1.04
CA ASP A 12 -24.63 18.17 -0.24
C ASP A 12 -24.21 16.96 -1.09
N GLY A 13 -24.26 17.07 -2.39
CA GLY A 13 -23.90 16.01 -3.35
C GLY A 13 -22.58 16.20 -4.09
N ARG A 14 -21.84 17.28 -3.84
CA ARG A 14 -20.54 17.49 -4.52
C ARG A 14 -19.52 16.50 -3.97
N ARG A 15 -19.25 15.50 -4.77
CA ARG A 15 -18.06 14.64 -4.60
C ARG A 15 -16.84 15.55 -4.51
N PRO A 16 -15.99 15.42 -3.51
CA PRO A 16 -14.71 16.10 -3.55
C PRO A 16 -13.96 15.62 -4.80
N SER A 17 -13.98 16.45 -5.84
CA SER A 17 -13.32 16.18 -7.12
C SER A 17 -11.79 16.24 -7.02
N VAL A 18 -11.27 16.59 -5.84
CA VAL A 18 -9.85 16.74 -5.57
C VAL A 18 -9.39 15.54 -4.76
N ARG A 19 -8.41 14.81 -5.33
CA ARG A 19 -7.75 13.70 -4.64
C ARG A 19 -7.08 14.18 -3.36
N PRO A 20 -7.21 13.46 -2.25
CA PRO A 20 -6.56 13.85 -1.00
C PRO A 20 -5.05 13.92 -1.17
N GLN A 21 -4.43 15.01 -0.72
CA GLN A 21 -2.97 15.17 -0.82
C GLN A 21 -2.21 14.05 -0.09
N ALA A 22 -2.78 13.52 0.99
CA ALA A 22 -2.21 12.40 1.74
C ALA A 22 -2.24 11.05 0.97
N LEU A 23 -3.03 10.93 -0.10
CA LEU A 23 -3.08 9.73 -0.93
C LEU A 23 -1.79 9.54 -1.74
N VAL A 24 -1.21 10.65 -2.22
CA VAL A 24 -0.02 10.60 -3.07
C VAL A 24 1.18 9.97 -2.34
N PRO A 25 1.61 10.46 -1.17
CA PRO A 25 2.74 9.85 -0.45
C PRO A 25 2.45 8.39 -0.06
N LEU A 26 1.21 8.06 0.31
CA LEU A 26 0.82 6.69 0.62
C LEU A 26 1.01 5.75 -0.58
N VAL A 27 0.48 6.13 -1.74
CA VAL A 27 0.61 5.33 -2.98
C VAL A 27 2.07 5.24 -3.41
N MET A 28 2.84 6.32 -3.27
CA MET A 28 4.28 6.33 -3.59
C MET A 28 5.06 5.36 -2.70
N ILE A 29 4.82 5.35 -1.38
CA ILE A 29 5.48 4.43 -0.45
C ILE A 29 5.16 2.97 -0.84
N VAL A 30 3.89 2.65 -1.07
CA VAL A 30 3.47 1.29 -1.46
C VAL A 30 4.06 0.89 -2.82
N ALA A 31 4.12 1.82 -3.77
CA ALA A 31 4.72 1.57 -5.09
C ALA A 31 6.24 1.33 -5.01
N VAL A 32 6.95 2.11 -4.20
CA VAL A 32 8.39 1.91 -3.96
C VAL A 32 8.65 0.55 -3.30
N GLN A 33 7.83 0.17 -2.33
CA GLN A 33 7.94 -1.16 -1.70
C GLN A 33 7.68 -2.29 -2.71
N ALA A 34 6.69 -2.14 -3.59
CA ALA A 34 6.43 -3.09 -4.67
C ALA A 34 7.64 -3.20 -5.61
N LEU A 35 8.25 -2.08 -5.96
CA LEU A 35 9.45 -2.04 -6.81
C LEU A 35 10.63 -2.77 -6.15
N VAL A 36 10.88 -2.52 -4.87
CA VAL A 36 11.96 -3.19 -4.11
C VAL A 36 11.75 -4.71 -4.10
N LEU A 37 10.52 -5.18 -3.87
CA LEU A 37 10.21 -6.61 -3.94
C LEU A 37 10.39 -7.17 -5.35
N GLY A 38 9.99 -6.43 -6.38
CA GLY A 38 10.21 -6.81 -7.78
C GLY A 38 11.69 -6.96 -8.14
N ILE A 39 12.52 -6.03 -7.69
CA ILE A 39 13.99 -6.10 -7.84
C ILE A 39 14.54 -7.31 -7.08
N GLY A 40 14.08 -7.57 -5.86
CA GLY A 40 14.46 -8.75 -5.08
C GLY A 40 14.11 -10.06 -5.78
N ALA A 41 12.91 -10.16 -6.36
CA ALA A 41 12.51 -11.34 -7.15
C ALA A 41 13.39 -11.52 -8.40
N ALA A 42 13.67 -10.45 -9.13
CA ALA A 42 14.54 -10.49 -10.30
C ALA A 42 15.98 -10.89 -9.93
N PHE A 43 16.49 -10.39 -8.80
CA PHE A 43 17.81 -10.77 -8.29
C PHE A 43 17.87 -12.25 -7.92
N MET A 44 16.83 -12.79 -7.27
CA MET A 44 16.77 -14.23 -6.96
C MET A 44 16.73 -15.10 -8.22
N LEU A 45 15.99 -14.68 -9.25
CA LEU A 45 15.98 -15.37 -10.54
C LEU A 45 17.34 -15.34 -11.21
N TYR A 46 18.01 -14.19 -11.20
CA TYR A 46 19.37 -14.06 -11.73
C TYR A 46 20.35 -14.99 -11.01
N ALA A 47 20.35 -14.98 -9.68
CA ALA A 47 21.21 -15.84 -8.87
C ALA A 47 20.97 -17.34 -9.12
N MET A 48 19.71 -17.73 -9.41
CA MET A 48 19.38 -19.11 -9.80
C MET A 48 19.99 -19.49 -11.17
N VAL A 49 19.97 -18.58 -12.13
CA VAL A 49 20.54 -18.82 -13.47
C VAL A 49 22.07 -18.88 -13.43
N THR A 50 22.72 -18.06 -12.61
CA THR A 50 24.19 -18.02 -12.46
C THR A 50 24.73 -19.11 -11.54
N GLY A 51 23.85 -19.84 -10.84
CA GLY A 51 24.24 -20.90 -9.90
C GLY A 51 24.78 -20.40 -8.56
N GLU A 52 24.61 -19.12 -8.24
CA GLU A 52 25.10 -18.47 -7.01
C GLU A 52 24.18 -18.67 -5.80
N VAL A 53 23.29 -19.67 -5.83
CA VAL A 53 22.32 -19.93 -4.76
C VAL A 53 22.81 -21.06 -3.84
N TRP A 54 22.70 -20.84 -2.52
CA TRP A 54 23.01 -21.86 -1.51
C TRP A 54 21.97 -22.99 -1.50
N SER A 55 20.72 -22.70 -1.87
CA SER A 55 19.62 -23.65 -1.89
C SER A 55 18.62 -23.27 -2.97
N VAL A 56 18.46 -24.12 -3.97
CA VAL A 56 17.50 -23.92 -5.07
C VAL A 56 16.05 -23.86 -4.55
N PRO A 57 15.56 -24.75 -3.66
CA PRO A 57 14.22 -24.64 -3.11
C PRO A 57 13.98 -23.34 -2.34
N GLY A 58 14.98 -22.86 -1.57
CA GLY A 58 14.91 -21.57 -0.86
C GLY A 58 14.84 -20.38 -1.80
N ALA A 59 15.62 -20.40 -2.89
CA ALA A 59 15.59 -19.35 -3.90
C ALA A 59 14.25 -19.30 -4.64
N ILE A 60 13.68 -20.46 -5.00
CA ILE A 60 12.33 -20.54 -5.59
C ILE A 60 11.28 -19.96 -4.63
N PHE A 61 11.32 -20.36 -3.36
CA PHE A 61 10.40 -19.87 -2.35
C PHE A 61 10.47 -18.34 -2.22
N LEU A 62 11.68 -17.78 -2.09
CA LEU A 62 11.87 -16.32 -2.00
C LEU A 62 11.42 -15.61 -3.27
N THR A 63 11.67 -16.18 -4.45
CA THR A 63 11.21 -15.60 -5.71
C THR A 63 9.68 -15.52 -5.77
N VAL A 64 8.98 -16.57 -5.34
CA VAL A 64 7.53 -16.60 -5.29
C VAL A 64 6.99 -15.60 -4.27
N VAL A 65 7.60 -15.51 -3.08
CA VAL A 65 7.18 -14.56 -2.03
C VAL A 65 7.41 -13.11 -2.49
N PHE A 66 8.57 -12.80 -3.04
CA PHE A 66 8.88 -11.44 -3.50
C PHE A 66 8.07 -11.06 -4.74
N GLY A 67 7.93 -11.96 -5.72
CA GLY A 67 7.11 -11.73 -6.91
C GLY A 67 5.63 -11.59 -6.58
N GLY A 68 5.10 -12.47 -5.74
CA GLY A 68 3.73 -12.42 -5.26
C GLY A 68 3.46 -11.14 -4.46
N GLY A 69 4.38 -10.76 -3.57
CA GLY A 69 4.31 -9.51 -2.81
C GLY A 69 4.35 -8.27 -3.71
N CYS A 70 5.21 -8.26 -4.73
CA CYS A 70 5.28 -7.20 -5.73
C CYS A 70 3.94 -7.03 -6.47
N LEU A 71 3.37 -8.11 -6.97
CA LEU A 71 2.08 -8.09 -7.66
C LEU A 71 0.96 -7.63 -6.73
N TRP A 72 0.93 -8.12 -5.51
CA TRP A 72 -0.08 -7.77 -4.51
C TRP A 72 -0.03 -6.29 -4.14
N LEU A 73 1.17 -5.76 -3.82
CA LEU A 73 1.37 -4.34 -3.50
C LEU A 73 1.08 -3.43 -4.69
N THR A 74 1.43 -3.84 -5.90
CA THR A 74 1.09 -3.09 -7.12
C THR A 74 -0.42 -2.99 -7.31
N ASN A 75 -1.16 -4.08 -7.10
CA ASN A 75 -2.61 -4.07 -7.15
C ASN A 75 -3.23 -3.23 -6.02
N ALA A 76 -2.66 -3.28 -4.81
CA ALA A 76 -3.09 -2.44 -3.69
C ALA A 76 -2.86 -0.95 -3.99
N ALA A 77 -1.70 -0.56 -4.53
CA ALA A 77 -1.41 0.82 -4.92
C ALA A 77 -2.40 1.33 -5.99
N ARG A 78 -2.66 0.52 -7.02
CA ARG A 78 -3.67 0.84 -8.04
C ARG A 78 -5.06 0.98 -7.44
N GLY A 79 -5.45 0.06 -6.57
CA GLY A 79 -6.76 0.10 -5.91
C GLY A 79 -6.94 1.33 -5.02
N LEU A 80 -5.92 1.74 -4.24
CA LEU A 80 -5.91 2.99 -3.47
C LEU A 80 -6.08 4.21 -4.37
N TRP A 81 -5.39 4.22 -5.52
CA TRP A 81 -5.51 5.31 -6.50
C TRP A 81 -6.91 5.46 -7.06
N HIS A 82 -7.66 4.34 -7.22
CA HIS A 82 -9.03 4.31 -7.70
C HIS A 82 -10.08 4.43 -6.59
N GLY A 83 -9.68 4.64 -5.34
CA GLY A 83 -10.59 4.84 -4.21
C GLY A 83 -11.27 3.56 -3.70
N LYS A 84 -10.75 2.36 -4.05
CA LYS A 84 -11.30 1.09 -3.56
C LYS A 84 -11.04 0.91 -2.07
N ARG A 85 -11.93 0.19 -1.37
CA ARG A 85 -11.82 -0.03 0.09
C ARG A 85 -10.82 -1.12 0.48
N TRP A 86 -10.80 -2.22 -0.24
CA TRP A 86 -10.00 -3.40 0.09
C TRP A 86 -8.48 -3.13 0.18
N PRO A 87 -7.88 -2.22 -0.64
CA PRO A 87 -6.44 -1.98 -0.59
C PRO A 87 -5.97 -1.31 0.71
N ARG A 88 -6.87 -0.71 1.49
CA ARG A 88 -6.50 -0.14 2.80
C ARG A 88 -6.04 -1.23 3.77
N ALA A 89 -6.81 -2.32 3.88
CA ALA A 89 -6.40 -3.45 4.71
C ALA A 89 -5.11 -4.08 4.20
N ALA A 90 -4.99 -4.24 2.87
CA ALA A 90 -3.78 -4.76 2.23
C ALA A 90 -2.55 -3.88 2.51
N ALA A 91 -2.67 -2.55 2.35
CA ALA A 91 -1.60 -1.61 2.63
C ALA A 91 -1.22 -1.62 4.13
N PHE A 92 -2.19 -1.66 5.03
CA PHE A 92 -1.95 -1.76 6.48
C PHE A 92 -1.16 -3.02 6.83
N THR A 93 -1.59 -4.18 6.32
CA THR A 93 -0.89 -5.45 6.53
C THR A 93 0.54 -5.41 5.99
N ALA A 94 0.73 -4.83 4.79
CA ALA A 94 2.05 -4.65 4.22
C ALA A 94 2.98 -3.79 5.09
N GLN A 95 2.45 -2.72 5.71
CA GLN A 95 3.22 -1.87 6.61
C GLN A 95 3.61 -2.60 7.91
N LEU A 96 2.74 -3.45 8.46
CA LEU A 96 3.09 -4.31 9.59
C LEU A 96 4.24 -5.26 9.24
N PHE A 97 4.16 -5.94 8.09
CA PHE A 97 5.26 -6.78 7.61
C PHE A 97 6.56 -6.00 7.38
N SER A 98 6.47 -4.79 6.82
CA SER A 98 7.62 -3.91 6.62
C SER A 98 8.29 -3.53 7.94
N LEU A 99 7.50 -3.30 9.00
CA LEU A 99 8.02 -2.98 10.32
C LEU A 99 8.75 -4.17 10.95
N VAL A 100 8.17 -5.38 10.83
CA VAL A 100 8.83 -6.63 11.27
C VAL A 100 10.11 -6.87 10.48
N ALA A 101 10.07 -6.70 9.16
CA ALA A 101 11.22 -6.84 8.28
C ALA A 101 12.33 -5.82 8.62
N ALA A 102 11.98 -4.57 8.93
CA ALA A 102 12.94 -3.56 9.36
C ALA A 102 13.71 -4.04 10.61
N GLY A 103 13.02 -4.62 11.60
CA GLY A 103 13.67 -5.20 12.77
C GLY A 103 14.63 -6.36 12.45
N ALA A 104 14.28 -7.20 11.47
CA ALA A 104 15.11 -8.33 11.04
C ALA A 104 16.35 -7.89 10.24
N ILE A 105 16.27 -6.78 9.50
CA ILE A 105 17.33 -6.28 8.62
C ILE A 105 18.43 -5.51 9.39
N VAL A 106 18.11 -4.99 10.58
CA VAL A 106 19.03 -4.12 11.36
C VAL A 106 20.42 -4.75 11.54
N ARG A 107 20.51 -6.01 11.88
CA ARG A 107 21.79 -6.65 12.18
C ARG A 107 22.56 -7.14 10.95
N PRO A 108 21.92 -7.85 9.97
CA PRO A 108 22.70 -8.45 8.88
C PRO A 108 23.07 -7.49 7.76
N PHE A 109 22.34 -6.38 7.55
CA PHE A 109 22.53 -5.57 6.33
C PHE A 109 22.83 -4.10 6.56
N SER A 110 21.95 -3.34 7.20
CA SER A 110 22.13 -1.89 7.36
C SER A 110 21.13 -1.29 8.34
N THR A 111 21.64 -0.61 9.37
CA THR A 111 20.79 0.17 10.29
C THR A 111 20.05 1.29 9.56
N LEU A 112 20.70 1.94 8.59
CA LEU A 112 20.09 3.03 7.81
C LEU A 112 18.90 2.54 6.99
N GLY A 113 19.05 1.41 6.29
CA GLY A 113 17.98 0.81 5.50
C GLY A 113 16.79 0.37 6.37
N ALA A 114 17.06 -0.22 7.54
CA ALA A 114 16.04 -0.61 8.49
C ALA A 114 15.26 0.59 9.03
N VAL A 115 15.94 1.67 9.41
CA VAL A 115 15.31 2.92 9.89
C VAL A 115 14.48 3.54 8.78
N ALA A 116 14.99 3.63 7.55
CA ALA A 116 14.25 4.18 6.42
C ALA A 116 12.96 3.38 6.14
N LEU A 117 13.03 2.05 6.18
CA LEU A 117 11.88 1.17 6.00
C LEU A 117 10.87 1.34 7.13
N ALA A 118 11.30 1.41 8.39
CA ALA A 118 10.44 1.62 9.54
C ALA A 118 9.74 2.98 9.49
N VAL A 119 10.47 4.05 9.17
CA VAL A 119 9.89 5.40 9.03
C VAL A 119 8.87 5.42 7.89
N ALA A 120 9.18 4.85 6.74
CA ALA A 120 8.25 4.77 5.62
C ALA A 120 6.96 4.00 6.00
N ALA A 121 7.09 2.89 6.74
CA ALA A 121 5.95 2.13 7.23
C ALA A 121 5.06 2.95 8.18
N VAL A 122 5.66 3.65 9.15
CA VAL A 122 4.93 4.50 10.08
C VAL A 122 4.20 5.64 9.36
N VAL A 123 4.89 6.34 8.44
CA VAL A 123 4.29 7.41 7.65
C VAL A 123 3.12 6.90 6.82
N ALA A 124 3.26 5.75 6.16
CA ALA A 124 2.17 5.15 5.41
C ALA A 124 0.98 4.77 6.29
N MET A 125 1.23 4.22 7.48
CA MET A 125 0.18 3.92 8.47
C MET A 125 -0.57 5.19 8.89
N LEU A 126 0.15 6.26 9.22
CA LEU A 126 -0.48 7.54 9.58
C LEU A 126 -1.33 8.08 8.43
N CYS A 127 -0.82 8.03 7.19
CA CYS A 127 -1.57 8.46 6.01
C CYS A 127 -2.86 7.65 5.78
N LEU A 128 -2.85 6.33 6.07
CA LEU A 128 -4.02 5.46 5.94
C LEU A 128 -5.17 5.84 6.87
N PHE A 129 -4.87 6.42 8.05
CA PHE A 129 -5.86 6.81 9.04
C PHE A 129 -6.29 8.28 8.94
N THR A 130 -5.74 9.05 7.99
CA THR A 130 -6.19 10.42 7.75
C THR A 130 -7.63 10.45 7.23
N ARG A 131 -8.46 11.36 7.78
CA ARG A 131 -9.86 11.53 7.37
C ARG A 131 -10.05 11.63 5.85
N PRO A 132 -9.24 12.42 5.10
CA PRO A 132 -9.41 12.54 3.66
C PRO A 132 -9.23 11.21 2.90
N VAL A 133 -8.29 10.35 3.33
CA VAL A 133 -8.06 9.04 2.72
C VAL A 133 -9.19 8.06 3.08
N VAL A 134 -9.69 8.14 4.31
CA VAL A 134 -10.85 7.35 4.76
C VAL A 134 -12.07 7.68 3.93
N ASP A 135 -12.38 8.96 3.76
CA ASP A 135 -13.55 9.42 3.01
C ASP A 135 -13.44 9.06 1.51
N TRP A 136 -12.24 9.21 0.93
CA TRP A 136 -11.97 8.83 -0.46
C TRP A 136 -12.27 7.35 -0.74
N THR A 137 -11.83 6.46 0.14
CA THR A 137 -12.00 5.01 -0.04
C THR A 137 -13.37 4.49 0.42
N THR A 138 -14.20 5.29 1.08
CA THR A 138 -15.58 4.92 1.50
C THR A 138 -16.66 5.39 0.53
N GLN A 139 -16.31 6.14 -0.50
CA GLN A 139 -17.27 6.64 -1.51
C GLN A 139 -17.94 5.51 -2.31
N GLU A 140 -17.24 4.40 -2.52
CA GLU A 140 -17.76 3.23 -3.26
C GLU A 140 -19.03 2.65 -2.60
N VAL A 141 -19.06 2.57 -1.27
CA VAL A 141 -20.22 2.03 -0.53
C VAL A 141 -21.43 2.97 -0.54
N ARG A 142 -21.20 4.27 -0.58
CA ARG A 142 -22.32 5.24 -0.70
C ARG A 142 -22.96 5.23 -2.07
N ALA A 143 -22.23 4.83 -3.11
CA ALA A 143 -22.77 4.70 -4.46
C ALA A 143 -23.65 3.45 -4.61
N ASP A 144 -23.30 2.35 -3.94
CA ASP A 144 -24.05 1.09 -3.98
C ASP A 144 -25.36 1.11 -3.16
N LEU A 145 -25.49 2.06 -2.25
CA LEU A 145 -26.69 2.20 -1.38
C LEU A 145 -27.76 3.17 -1.94
N ARG A 146 -27.58 3.70 -3.15
CA ARG A 146 -28.53 4.57 -3.84
C ARG A 146 -29.15 3.90 -5.04
#